data_1a8ec005c1d6d13f0c94605b8bce2631
#
_entry.id   1a8ec005c1d6d13f0c94605b8bce2631
#
_cell.length_a   1.000
_cell.length_b   1.000
_cell.length_c   1.000
_cell.angle_alpha   90.00
_cell.angle_beta   90.00
_cell.angle_gamma   90.00
#
_symmetry.space_group_name_H-M   'P 1'
#
loop_
_entity.id
_entity.type
_entity.pdbx_description
1 polymer ?
#
loop_
_entity_poly.entity_id
_entity_poly.type
_entity_poly.pdbx_seq_one_letter_code
_entity_poly.pdbx_strand_id
1 'polypeptide(L)'
;MRFNINKSELLNALTIVSKAASSRSTLPVLSGVYVKAQESNLVMQTTDLERSIRYTVPALIEEEGSIVIPEKLLLDIVKQLPEAAVGFETQEGTVSVSCDKSSFVLKTLDPNDFPEFPVVDVDNRISVPFDTFCHMIKRVAKVVSKDQSRAVLTGVLISTSEQSLNCLLYTSPSPRDTERSR
;
A
#
# COMPACT_ATOMS: atom_id res chain seq x y z
N MET A 1 16.34 8.30 14.56
CA MET A 1 16.15 8.24 13.10
C MET A 1 16.07 9.65 12.55
N ARG A 2 16.87 9.96 11.52
CA ARG A 2 16.84 11.28 10.85
C ARG A 2 17.02 11.07 9.36
N PHE A 3 16.15 11.70 8.54
CA PHE A 3 16.23 11.63 7.09
C PHE A 3 15.56 12.82 6.40
N ASN A 4 15.93 13.04 5.14
CA ASN A 4 15.36 14.03 4.26
C ASN A 4 14.85 13.37 2.97
N ILE A 5 13.68 13.80 2.49
CA ILE A 5 13.05 13.28 1.28
C ILE A 5 12.36 14.41 0.51
N ASN A 6 12.32 14.30 -0.83
CA ASN A 6 11.58 15.25 -1.64
C ASN A 6 10.07 15.10 -1.39
N LYS A 7 9.36 16.23 -1.23
CA LYS A 7 7.92 16.26 -0.94
C LYS A 7 7.09 15.52 -2.00
N SER A 8 7.40 15.66 -3.27
CA SER A 8 6.65 14.98 -4.35
C SER A 8 6.81 13.46 -4.28
N GLU A 9 8.01 12.95 -3.97
CA GLU A 9 8.28 11.52 -3.80
C GLU A 9 7.59 10.96 -2.55
N LEU A 10 7.67 11.70 -1.44
CA LEU A 10 6.97 11.36 -0.19
C LEU A 10 5.46 11.31 -0.39
N LEU A 11 4.87 12.30 -1.05
CA LEU A 11 3.43 12.36 -1.32
C LEU A 11 2.97 11.20 -2.21
N ASN A 12 3.75 10.87 -3.23
CA ASN A 12 3.47 9.73 -4.09
C ASN A 12 3.51 8.41 -3.29
N ALA A 13 4.57 8.21 -2.51
CA ALA A 13 4.72 7.02 -1.66
C ALA A 13 3.55 6.88 -0.66
N LEU A 14 3.22 7.96 0.06
CA LEU A 14 2.08 7.98 0.99
C LEU A 14 0.75 7.70 0.29
N THR A 15 0.51 8.27 -0.88
CA THR A 15 -0.71 8.02 -1.66
C THR A 15 -0.85 6.56 -2.08
N ILE A 16 0.26 5.88 -2.35
CA ILE A 16 0.26 4.46 -2.69
C ILE A 16 -0.04 3.61 -1.47
N VAL A 17 0.72 3.81 -0.39
CA VAL A 17 0.60 2.97 0.81
C VAL A 17 -0.73 3.21 1.55
N SER A 18 -1.28 4.42 1.53
CA SER A 18 -2.56 4.76 2.18
C SER A 18 -3.74 3.86 1.75
N LYS A 19 -3.65 3.22 0.58
CA LYS A 19 -4.69 2.32 0.07
C LYS A 19 -4.87 1.03 0.88
N ALA A 20 -3.91 0.67 1.73
CA ALA A 20 -3.99 -0.46 2.64
C ALA A 20 -3.96 -0.05 4.12
N ALA A 21 -4.03 1.23 4.44
CA ALA A 21 -4.17 1.68 5.82
C ALA A 21 -5.61 1.47 6.32
N SER A 22 -5.75 0.97 7.55
CA SER A 22 -7.07 0.72 8.15
C SER A 22 -7.50 1.89 9.03
N SER A 23 -8.58 2.57 8.65
CA SER A 23 -9.18 3.62 9.48
C SER A 23 -10.17 3.12 10.54
N ARG A 24 -10.50 1.83 10.53
CA ARG A 24 -11.53 1.22 11.39
C ARG A 24 -11.02 0.01 12.19
N SER A 25 -9.71 -0.16 12.30
CA SER A 25 -9.14 -1.27 13.05
C SER A 25 -9.25 -1.04 14.56
N THR A 26 -9.39 -2.13 15.31
CA THR A 26 -9.26 -2.16 16.76
C THR A 26 -7.81 -2.00 17.23
N LEU A 27 -6.85 -2.23 16.34
CA LEU A 27 -5.42 -2.04 16.58
C LEU A 27 -4.98 -0.66 16.08
N PRO A 28 -4.63 0.28 16.97
CA PRO A 28 -4.25 1.65 16.59
C PRO A 28 -3.08 1.71 15.58
N VAL A 29 -2.13 0.78 15.68
CA VAL A 29 -0.95 0.72 14.82
C VAL A 29 -1.29 0.53 13.34
N LEU A 30 -2.42 -0.13 13.01
CA LEU A 30 -2.87 -0.35 11.63
C LEU A 30 -3.44 0.92 10.97
N SER A 31 -3.71 1.97 11.75
CA SER A 31 -4.05 3.29 11.21
C SER A 31 -2.81 4.13 10.87
N GLY A 32 -1.63 3.61 11.16
CA GLY A 32 -0.36 4.23 10.89
C GLY A 32 0.33 3.70 9.63
N VAL A 33 1.29 4.47 9.16
CA VAL A 33 2.30 4.02 8.20
C VAL A 33 3.57 3.66 8.94
N TYR A 34 4.02 2.43 8.79
CA TYR A 34 5.34 2.00 9.24
C TYR A 34 6.39 2.57 8.28
N VAL A 35 7.37 3.26 8.84
CA VAL A 35 8.45 3.91 8.09
C VAL A 35 9.78 3.40 8.62
N LYS A 36 10.60 2.81 7.75
CA LYS A 36 11.95 2.36 8.06
C LYS A 36 12.95 3.07 7.17
N ALA A 37 13.88 3.78 7.79
CA ALA A 37 15.02 4.38 7.12
C ALA A 37 16.21 3.43 7.20
N GLN A 38 16.72 3.02 6.06
CA GLN A 38 17.84 2.09 5.96
C GLN A 38 18.68 2.39 4.72
N GLU A 39 20.00 2.45 4.90
CA GLU A 39 20.98 2.76 3.85
C GLU A 39 20.64 4.10 3.14
N SER A 40 20.17 4.07 1.91
CA SER A 40 19.75 5.24 1.12
C SER A 40 18.26 5.19 0.72
N ASN A 41 17.48 4.35 1.38
CA ASN A 41 16.08 4.11 1.06
C ASN A 41 15.18 4.25 2.28
N LEU A 42 13.99 4.78 2.01
CA LEU A 42 12.89 4.80 2.94
C LEU A 42 11.89 3.72 2.53
N VAL A 43 11.67 2.74 3.41
CA VAL A 43 10.66 1.71 3.22
C VAL A 43 9.42 2.10 3.99
N MET A 44 8.31 2.24 3.29
CA MET A 44 7.00 2.56 3.85
C MET A 44 6.06 1.39 3.71
N GLN A 45 5.31 1.06 4.78
CA GLN A 45 4.39 -0.08 4.80
C GLN A 45 3.07 0.29 5.48
N THR A 46 1.98 -0.23 4.96
CA THR A 46 0.67 -0.21 5.60
C THR A 46 -0.01 -1.56 5.42
N THR A 47 -0.90 -1.90 6.32
CA THR A 47 -1.69 -3.13 6.24
C THR A 47 -3.02 -2.97 6.96
N ASP A 48 -4.06 -3.64 6.45
CA ASP A 48 -5.33 -3.86 7.13
C ASP A 48 -5.53 -5.34 7.54
N LEU A 49 -4.43 -6.13 7.51
CA LEU A 49 -4.31 -7.57 7.72
C LEU A 49 -4.83 -8.44 6.55
N GLU A 50 -5.67 -7.90 5.68
CA GLU A 50 -6.10 -8.56 4.44
C GLU A 50 -5.21 -8.16 3.26
N ARG A 51 -4.77 -6.89 3.26
CA ARG A 51 -3.91 -6.29 2.23
C ARG A 51 -2.72 -5.64 2.88
N SER A 52 -1.56 -5.86 2.31
CA SER A 52 -0.31 -5.22 2.74
C SER A 52 0.34 -4.54 1.55
N ILE A 53 0.71 -3.29 1.70
CA ILE A 53 1.44 -2.53 0.70
C ILE A 53 2.78 -2.12 1.29
N ARG A 54 3.86 -2.44 0.55
CA ARG A 54 5.22 -1.95 0.81
C ARG A 54 5.67 -1.14 -0.39
N TYR A 55 6.20 0.03 -0.12
CA TYR A 55 6.77 0.91 -1.14
C TYR A 55 8.12 1.41 -0.67
N THR A 56 9.10 1.37 -1.56
CA THR A 56 10.46 1.83 -1.28
C THR A 56 10.75 3.05 -2.14
N VAL A 57 11.28 4.09 -1.53
CA VAL A 57 11.63 5.35 -2.19
C VAL A 57 13.01 5.80 -1.75
N PRO A 58 13.85 6.36 -2.65
CA PRO A 58 15.14 6.90 -2.26
C PRO A 58 14.98 8.10 -1.32
N ALA A 59 15.84 8.18 -0.32
CA ALA A 59 15.88 9.29 0.64
C ALA A 59 17.30 9.49 1.15
N LEU A 60 17.59 10.69 1.61
CA LEU A 60 18.85 10.99 2.27
C LEU A 60 18.74 10.62 3.74
N ILE A 61 19.33 9.48 4.11
CA ILE A 61 19.30 8.96 5.48
C ILE A 61 20.54 9.46 6.22
N GLU A 62 20.34 10.15 7.34
CA GLU A 62 21.41 10.58 8.24
C GLU A 62 21.53 9.61 9.42
N GLU A 63 20.40 9.09 9.90
CA GLU A 63 20.34 8.15 11.02
C GLU A 63 19.23 7.12 10.75
N GLU A 64 19.61 5.84 10.75
CA GLU A 64 18.67 4.73 10.52
C GLU A 64 17.71 4.55 11.69
N GLY A 65 16.60 3.84 11.42
CA GLY A 65 15.62 3.49 12.43
C GLY A 65 14.26 3.20 11.84
N SER A 66 13.27 2.99 12.71
CA SER A 66 11.89 2.74 12.33
C SER A 66 10.91 3.40 13.28
N ILE A 67 9.78 3.83 12.73
CA ILE A 67 8.66 4.42 13.48
C ILE A 67 7.35 4.07 12.80
N VAL A 68 6.25 4.25 13.54
CA VAL A 68 4.89 4.24 12.94
C VAL A 68 4.26 5.61 13.18
N ILE A 69 3.83 6.24 12.09
CA ILE A 69 3.21 7.58 12.11
C ILE A 69 1.75 7.45 11.70
N PRO A 70 0.79 8.13 12.36
CA PRO A 70 -0.60 8.17 11.92
C PRO A 70 -0.70 8.60 10.45
N GLU A 71 -1.16 7.67 9.58
CA GLU A 71 -1.07 7.81 8.12
C GLU A 71 -1.86 9.03 7.61
N LYS A 72 -3.12 9.13 8.02
CA LYS A 72 -4.01 10.21 7.56
C LYS A 72 -3.49 11.59 7.91
N LEU A 73 -2.99 11.76 9.15
CA LEU A 73 -2.47 13.03 9.60
C LEU A 73 -1.19 13.41 8.83
N LEU A 74 -0.29 12.46 8.64
CA LEU A 74 0.94 12.68 7.86
C LEU A 74 0.61 13.04 6.41
N LEU A 75 -0.30 12.31 5.77
CA LEU A 75 -0.72 12.57 4.40
C LEU A 75 -1.34 13.96 4.24
N ASP A 76 -2.20 14.37 5.16
CA ASP A 76 -2.86 15.69 5.12
C ASP A 76 -1.85 16.82 5.31
N ILE A 77 -0.85 16.65 6.18
CA ILE A 77 0.25 17.61 6.34
C ILE A 77 1.07 17.71 5.05
N VAL A 78 1.55 16.57 4.53
CA VAL A 78 2.43 16.54 3.35
C VAL A 78 1.76 17.13 2.12
N LYS A 79 0.44 16.99 1.96
CA LYS A 79 -0.32 17.65 0.87
C LYS A 79 -0.24 19.16 0.90
N GLN A 80 -0.14 19.76 2.08
CA GLN A 80 -0.15 21.20 2.27
C GLN A 80 1.26 21.83 2.30
N LEU A 81 2.31 20.99 2.40
CA LEU A 81 3.70 21.49 2.38
C LEU A 81 4.06 22.08 1.01
N PRO A 82 4.97 23.07 0.98
CA PRO A 82 5.56 23.56 -0.27
C PRO A 82 6.41 22.49 -0.94
N GLU A 83 6.73 22.69 -2.22
CA GLU A 83 7.56 21.76 -2.99
C GLU A 83 9.05 21.98 -2.64
N ALA A 84 9.46 21.31 -1.57
CA ALA A 84 10.82 21.38 -1.01
C ALA A 84 11.20 20.02 -0.37
N ALA A 85 12.42 19.93 0.15
CA ALA A 85 12.83 18.79 0.96
C ALA A 85 12.08 18.79 2.31
N VAL A 86 11.59 17.62 2.69
CA VAL A 86 10.92 17.39 3.97
C VAL A 86 11.87 16.61 4.88
N GLY A 87 12.22 17.21 6.00
CA GLY A 87 13.06 16.61 7.02
C GLY A 87 12.23 15.93 8.11
N PHE A 88 12.69 14.77 8.53
CA PHE A 88 12.12 14.00 9.64
C PHE A 88 13.17 13.78 10.71
N GLU A 89 12.84 14.06 11.95
CA GLU A 89 13.68 13.81 13.11
C GLU A 89 12.85 13.19 14.22
N THR A 90 13.24 11.97 14.65
CA THR A 90 12.54 11.28 15.75
C THR A 90 13.14 11.61 17.09
N GLN A 91 12.27 11.81 18.05
CA GLN A 91 12.55 11.89 19.47
C GLN A 91 11.66 10.87 20.18
N GLU A 92 11.87 10.65 21.50
CA GLU A 92 11.08 9.69 22.26
C GLU A 92 9.57 9.88 22.08
N GLY A 93 8.90 8.94 21.42
CA GLY A 93 7.45 8.91 21.20
C GLY A 93 6.89 9.97 20.23
N THR A 94 7.77 10.73 19.57
CA THR A 94 7.36 11.80 18.63
C THR A 94 8.27 11.86 17.41
N VAL A 95 7.76 12.44 16.33
CA VAL A 95 8.55 12.80 15.14
C VAL A 95 8.29 14.26 14.79
N SER A 96 9.36 15.00 14.57
CA SER A 96 9.30 16.33 13.99
C SER A 96 9.36 16.22 12.47
N VAL A 97 8.42 16.87 11.80
CA VAL A 97 8.36 16.96 10.33
C VAL A 97 8.56 18.42 9.96
N SER A 98 9.63 18.73 9.27
CA SER A 98 10.00 20.10 8.90
C SER A 98 10.10 20.27 7.39
N CYS A 99 9.63 21.40 6.89
CA CYS A 99 9.75 21.75 5.48
C CYS A 99 9.78 23.29 5.37
N ASP A 100 10.87 23.84 4.86
CA ASP A 100 11.13 25.26 4.80
C ASP A 100 10.92 25.94 6.18
N LYS A 101 9.92 26.80 6.32
CA LYS A 101 9.58 27.49 7.57
C LYS A 101 8.53 26.78 8.42
N SER A 102 7.99 25.68 7.94
CA SER A 102 6.94 24.90 8.62
C SER A 102 7.54 23.77 9.43
N SER A 103 7.06 23.57 10.65
CA SER A 103 7.44 22.45 11.50
C SER A 103 6.20 21.92 12.22
N PHE A 104 6.09 20.59 12.27
CA PHE A 104 4.99 19.84 12.89
C PHE A 104 5.58 18.77 13.79
N VAL A 105 4.97 18.55 14.95
CA VAL A 105 5.35 17.45 15.85
C VAL A 105 4.19 16.47 15.94
N LEU A 106 4.44 15.22 15.57
CA LEU A 106 3.45 14.15 15.56
C LEU A 106 3.82 13.10 16.61
N LYS A 107 2.80 12.53 17.27
CA LYS A 107 2.99 11.35 18.12
C LYS A 107 3.22 10.15 17.23
N THR A 108 4.16 9.29 17.63
CA THR A 108 4.44 8.02 16.96
C THR A 108 3.89 6.86 17.76
N LEU A 109 3.67 5.74 17.08
CA LEU A 109 3.33 4.46 17.67
C LEU A 109 4.57 3.56 17.67
N ASP A 110 4.57 2.52 18.53
CA ASP A 110 5.69 1.60 18.61
C ASP A 110 5.80 0.77 17.30
N PRO A 111 6.95 0.80 16.62
CA PRO A 111 7.14 0.01 15.41
C PRO A 111 7.16 -1.52 15.68
N ASN A 112 7.42 -1.96 16.93
CA ASN A 112 7.38 -3.37 17.29
C ASN A 112 5.97 -3.96 17.32
N ASP A 113 4.95 -3.12 17.51
CA ASP A 113 3.55 -3.54 17.44
C ASP A 113 3.03 -3.66 15.99
N PHE A 114 3.81 -3.20 15.00
CA PHE A 114 3.40 -3.26 13.60
C PHE A 114 3.59 -4.68 13.04
N PRO A 115 2.57 -5.27 12.39
CA PRO A 115 2.64 -6.61 11.84
C PRO A 115 3.78 -6.75 10.82
N GLU A 116 4.48 -7.87 10.86
CA GLU A 116 5.49 -8.19 9.86
C GLU A 116 4.86 -8.25 8.46
N PHE A 117 5.63 -7.80 7.46
CA PHE A 117 5.17 -7.89 6.09
C PHE A 117 5.13 -9.36 5.65
N PRO A 118 3.99 -9.85 5.12
CA PRO A 118 3.86 -11.25 4.76
C PRO A 118 4.91 -11.66 3.73
N VAL A 119 5.67 -12.70 4.05
CA VAL A 119 6.58 -13.35 3.11
C VAL A 119 5.79 -14.46 2.41
N VAL A 120 5.62 -14.31 1.10
CA VAL A 120 4.98 -15.33 0.28
C VAL A 120 6.07 -16.20 -0.33
N ASP A 121 6.08 -17.48 0.06
CA ASP A 121 6.93 -18.47 -0.59
C ASP A 121 6.30 -18.85 -1.94
N VAL A 122 7.04 -18.66 -3.03
CA VAL A 122 6.52 -18.79 -4.38
C VAL A 122 7.31 -19.85 -5.15
N ASP A 123 6.70 -20.99 -5.37
CA ASP A 123 7.24 -22.05 -6.23
C ASP A 123 7.12 -21.71 -7.71
N ASN A 124 6.07 -20.98 -8.08
CA ASN A 124 5.78 -20.61 -9.47
C ASN A 124 5.69 -19.11 -9.66
N ARG A 125 6.38 -18.60 -10.67
CA ARG A 125 6.36 -17.18 -11.05
C ARG A 125 5.92 -17.03 -12.50
N ILE A 126 5.03 -16.06 -12.72
CA ILE A 126 4.65 -15.62 -14.07
C ILE A 126 5.09 -14.18 -14.27
N SER A 127 5.55 -13.86 -15.46
CA SER A 127 5.87 -12.48 -15.84
C SER A 127 4.94 -12.06 -16.97
N VAL A 128 4.27 -10.93 -16.76
CA VAL A 128 3.30 -10.39 -17.74
C VAL A 128 3.60 -8.92 -17.94
N PRO A 129 3.56 -8.38 -19.18
CA PRO A 129 3.70 -6.95 -19.41
C PRO A 129 2.64 -6.16 -18.64
N PHE A 130 3.09 -5.13 -17.92
CA PHE A 130 2.25 -4.34 -16.99
C PHE A 130 1.01 -3.76 -17.67
N ASP A 131 1.17 -3.15 -18.86
CA ASP A 131 0.05 -2.53 -19.58
C ASP A 131 -1.01 -3.57 -19.99
N THR A 132 -0.57 -4.75 -20.45
CA THR A 132 -1.47 -5.86 -20.79
C THR A 132 -2.26 -6.30 -19.57
N PHE A 133 -1.57 -6.52 -18.45
CA PHE A 133 -2.21 -6.93 -17.19
C PHE A 133 -3.22 -5.89 -16.69
N CYS A 134 -2.82 -4.62 -16.66
CA CYS A 134 -3.71 -3.52 -16.27
C CYS A 134 -4.95 -3.42 -17.17
N HIS A 135 -4.78 -3.61 -18.48
CA HIS A 135 -5.88 -3.57 -19.43
C HIS A 135 -6.87 -4.74 -19.22
N MET A 136 -6.36 -5.95 -18.95
CA MET A 136 -7.19 -7.12 -18.62
C MET A 136 -8.00 -6.87 -17.36
N ILE A 137 -7.35 -6.46 -16.26
CA ILE A 137 -8.04 -6.18 -14.98
C ILE A 137 -9.07 -5.07 -15.13
N LYS A 138 -8.74 -3.96 -15.80
CA LYS A 138 -9.68 -2.84 -16.01
C LYS A 138 -10.94 -3.23 -16.78
N ARG A 139 -10.87 -4.21 -17.67
CA ARG A 139 -12.03 -4.72 -18.40
C ARG A 139 -13.00 -5.48 -17.50
N VAL A 140 -12.48 -6.38 -16.66
CA VAL A 140 -13.31 -7.26 -15.82
C VAL A 140 -13.72 -6.60 -14.51
N ALA A 141 -12.86 -5.79 -13.89
CA ALA A 141 -13.13 -5.17 -12.59
C ALA A 141 -14.38 -4.24 -12.57
N LYS A 142 -14.76 -3.71 -13.72
CA LYS A 142 -15.97 -2.84 -13.82
C LYS A 142 -17.29 -3.61 -13.65
N VAL A 143 -17.28 -4.91 -13.85
CA VAL A 143 -18.47 -5.78 -13.88
C VAL A 143 -18.55 -6.68 -12.64
N VAL A 144 -17.57 -6.57 -11.73
CA VAL A 144 -17.54 -7.29 -10.44
C VAL A 144 -18.73 -6.85 -9.58
N SER A 145 -19.38 -7.81 -8.93
CA SER A 145 -20.48 -7.51 -7.99
C SER A 145 -19.98 -6.67 -6.82
N LYS A 146 -20.82 -5.75 -6.36
CA LYS A 146 -20.57 -4.99 -5.13
C LYS A 146 -21.29 -5.59 -3.91
N ASP A 147 -22.08 -6.63 -4.14
CA ASP A 147 -22.83 -7.33 -3.11
C ASP A 147 -21.92 -8.30 -2.36
N GLN A 148 -21.60 -7.95 -1.11
CA GLN A 148 -20.72 -8.74 -0.24
C GLN A 148 -21.40 -10.01 0.31
N SER A 149 -22.69 -10.19 0.14
CA SER A 149 -23.41 -11.41 0.57
C SER A 149 -22.91 -12.66 -0.17
N ARG A 150 -22.32 -12.46 -1.36
CA ARG A 150 -21.70 -13.51 -2.17
C ARG A 150 -20.26 -13.13 -2.50
N ALA A 151 -19.38 -13.31 -1.52
CA ALA A 151 -17.97 -12.90 -1.60
C ALA A 151 -17.26 -13.36 -2.90
N VAL A 152 -17.56 -14.58 -3.39
CA VAL A 152 -16.96 -15.12 -4.62
C VAL A 152 -17.27 -14.28 -5.87
N LEU A 153 -18.40 -13.56 -5.89
CA LEU A 153 -18.78 -12.71 -7.02
C LEU A 153 -18.15 -11.31 -6.97
N THR A 154 -17.49 -10.97 -5.88
CA THR A 154 -16.81 -9.67 -5.71
C THR A 154 -15.36 -9.71 -6.15
N GLY A 155 -14.85 -10.87 -6.55
CA GLY A 155 -13.49 -11.10 -6.97
C GLY A 155 -13.32 -11.29 -8.48
N VAL A 156 -12.09 -11.19 -8.94
CA VAL A 156 -11.65 -11.56 -10.29
C VAL A 156 -10.84 -12.84 -10.17
N LEU A 157 -11.23 -13.89 -10.91
CA LEU A 157 -10.45 -15.10 -11.01
C LEU A 157 -9.30 -14.88 -12.00
N ILE A 158 -8.08 -15.10 -11.53
CA ILE A 158 -6.89 -15.15 -12.39
C ILE A 158 -6.46 -16.60 -12.49
N SER A 159 -6.46 -17.15 -13.69
CA SER A 159 -6.00 -18.49 -13.96
C SER A 159 -4.89 -18.49 -15.02
N THR A 160 -3.92 -19.35 -14.85
CA THR A 160 -2.78 -19.50 -15.76
C THR A 160 -2.78 -20.87 -16.37
N SER A 161 -2.44 -20.96 -17.65
CA SER A 161 -2.06 -22.18 -18.34
C SER A 161 -0.68 -21.98 -18.96
N GLU A 162 -0.11 -23.04 -19.58
CA GLU A 162 1.25 -22.99 -20.13
C GLU A 162 1.51 -21.80 -21.07
N GLN A 163 0.49 -21.28 -21.76
CA GLN A 163 0.64 -20.22 -22.76
C GLN A 163 -0.33 -19.05 -22.58
N SER A 164 -1.17 -19.07 -21.53
CA SER A 164 -2.18 -18.02 -21.37
C SER A 164 -2.43 -17.62 -19.92
N LEU A 165 -2.75 -16.34 -19.73
CA LEU A 165 -3.29 -15.77 -18.51
C LEU A 165 -4.73 -15.36 -18.76
N ASN A 166 -5.66 -15.91 -17.99
CA ASN A 166 -7.07 -15.60 -18.10
C ASN A 166 -7.53 -14.80 -16.88
N CYS A 167 -8.26 -13.71 -17.12
CA CYS A 167 -8.96 -12.93 -16.10
C CYS A 167 -10.46 -13.11 -16.31
N LEU A 168 -11.12 -13.76 -15.38
CA LEU A 168 -12.52 -14.14 -15.49
C LEU A 168 -13.32 -13.60 -14.31
N LEU A 169 -14.62 -13.44 -14.51
CA LEU A 169 -15.56 -13.20 -13.42
C LEU A 169 -16.30 -14.49 -13.12
N TYR A 170 -16.53 -14.77 -11.84
CA TYR A 170 -17.52 -15.76 -11.46
C TYR A 170 -18.90 -15.17 -11.72
N THR A 171 -19.50 -15.56 -12.83
CA THR A 171 -20.91 -15.35 -13.08
C THR A 171 -21.65 -16.67 -12.88
N SER A 172 -22.89 -16.64 -12.40
CA SER A 172 -23.73 -17.82 -12.48
C SER A 172 -23.76 -18.30 -13.94
N PRO A 173 -23.61 -19.61 -14.21
CA PRO A 173 -23.64 -20.10 -15.59
C PRO A 173 -24.92 -19.60 -16.26
N SER A 174 -24.77 -18.91 -17.38
CA SER A 174 -25.90 -18.49 -18.18
C SER A 174 -26.64 -19.74 -18.71
N PRO A 175 -27.95 -19.73 -18.85
CA PRO A 175 -28.67 -20.83 -19.50
C PRO A 175 -28.08 -21.25 -20.87
N ARG A 176 -27.39 -20.30 -21.54
CA ARG A 176 -26.69 -20.59 -22.83
C ARG A 176 -25.38 -21.34 -22.67
N ASP A 177 -24.73 -21.30 -21.50
CA ASP A 177 -23.48 -22.01 -21.25
C ASP A 177 -23.74 -23.51 -20.96
N THR A 178 -24.92 -23.86 -20.46
CA THR A 178 -25.37 -25.24 -20.21
C THR A 178 -25.77 -25.96 -21.48
N GLU A 179 -26.14 -25.24 -22.55
CA GLU A 179 -26.51 -25.86 -23.84
C GLU A 179 -25.30 -26.21 -24.71
N ARG A 180 -24.11 -25.64 -24.48
CA ARG A 180 -22.86 -25.94 -25.21
C ARG A 180 -22.09 -27.13 -24.65
N SER A 181 -22.53 -27.69 -23.55
CA SER A 181 -21.87 -28.85 -22.88
C SER A 181 -22.63 -30.17 -23.06
N ARG A 182 -23.49 -30.26 -24.05
CA ARG A 182 -24.17 -31.52 -24.48
C ARG A 182 -23.78 -31.88 -25.88
#